data_1eb2fdebb4881aed0ea23b05e3aae7cd
#
_entry.id   1eb2fdebb4881aed0ea23b05e3aae7cd
#
_cell.length_a   1.000
_cell.length_b   1.000
_cell.length_c   1.000
_cell.angle_alpha   90.00
_cell.angle_beta   90.00
_cell.angle_gamma   90.00
#
_symmetry.space_group_name_H-M   'P 1'
#
loop_
_entity.id
_entity.type
_entity.pdbx_description
1 polymer ?
#
loop_
_entity_poly.entity_id
_entity_poly.type
_entity_poly.pdbx_seq_one_letter_code
_entity_poly.pdbx_strand_id
1 'polypeptide(L)'
;KLGAPDKTLVVGNPVRPEVFAQAANREAIRAQLGAGDRTVILSFGGSLGARRVNEVVADLCAWEQHEHKPVLHLHATGQYGVQLFEQLQKQKDFAPGESLVVKEYINNMPELLAAADLVISRAGALTLAELEAVGRAAVLIPSPNVAENHQYYNAMELQKAGAAVVIEEKDLTGVHR
;
A
#
# COMPACT_ATOMS: atom_id res chain seq x y z
N LYS A 1 -13.63 -24.48 10.38
CA LYS A 1 -13.67 -24.76 11.85
C LYS A 1 -12.70 -25.90 12.10
N LEU A 2 -11.68 -25.67 12.95
CA LEU A 2 -10.80 -26.71 13.43
C LEU A 2 -11.60 -27.62 14.37
N GLY A 3 -11.57 -28.95 14.13
CA GLY A 3 -12.41 -29.94 14.83
C GLY A 3 -12.01 -30.22 16.29
N ALA A 4 -11.14 -29.40 16.90
CA ALA A 4 -10.66 -29.57 18.27
C ALA A 4 -10.63 -28.22 19.03
N PRO A 5 -11.78 -27.70 19.46
CA PRO A 5 -11.86 -26.40 20.13
C PRO A 5 -11.00 -26.33 21.40
N ASP A 6 -10.91 -27.43 22.16
CA ASP A 6 -10.12 -27.50 23.41
C ASP A 6 -8.59 -27.44 23.20
N LYS A 7 -8.15 -27.59 21.94
CA LYS A 7 -6.72 -27.54 21.53
C LYS A 7 -6.42 -26.33 20.64
N THR A 8 -7.41 -25.44 20.45
CA THR A 8 -7.30 -24.31 19.54
C THR A 8 -7.29 -23.01 20.33
N LEU A 9 -6.21 -22.27 20.21
CA LEU A 9 -6.11 -20.90 20.71
C LEU A 9 -6.26 -19.95 19.50
N VAL A 10 -7.27 -19.09 19.56
CA VAL A 10 -7.44 -18.01 18.57
C VAL A 10 -6.54 -16.85 18.97
N VAL A 11 -5.56 -16.56 18.10
CA VAL A 11 -4.64 -15.42 18.22
C VAL A 11 -4.83 -14.50 17.02
N GLY A 12 -4.52 -13.21 17.19
CA GLY A 12 -4.51 -12.25 16.08
C GLY A 12 -3.38 -12.52 15.08
N ASN A 13 -3.34 -11.80 13.97
CA ASN A 13 -2.21 -11.83 13.07
C ASN A 13 -0.96 -11.29 13.77
N PRO A 14 0.22 -11.95 13.60
CA PRO A 14 1.44 -11.45 14.19
C PRO A 14 1.86 -10.15 13.48
N VAL A 15 1.98 -9.08 14.24
CA VAL A 15 2.57 -7.81 13.76
C VAL A 15 4.01 -7.76 14.21
N ARG A 16 4.89 -7.41 13.31
CA ARG A 16 6.33 -7.29 13.61
C ARG A 16 6.56 -6.20 14.67
N PRO A 17 7.38 -6.46 15.72
CA PRO A 17 7.66 -5.48 16.77
C PRO A 17 8.19 -4.14 16.23
N GLU A 18 8.93 -4.18 15.13
CA GLU A 18 9.48 -3.01 14.45
C GLU A 18 8.39 -2.05 13.97
N VAL A 19 7.22 -2.55 13.60
CA VAL A 19 6.09 -1.72 13.17
C VAL A 19 5.65 -0.80 14.30
N PHE A 20 5.51 -1.32 15.51
CA PHE A 20 5.17 -0.52 16.69
C PHE A 20 6.28 0.45 17.08
N ALA A 21 7.55 0.00 17.03
CA ALA A 21 8.70 0.83 17.37
C ALA A 21 8.83 2.02 16.42
N GLN A 22 8.61 1.84 15.12
CA GLN A 22 8.73 2.91 14.15
C GLN A 22 7.52 3.86 14.13
N ALA A 23 6.36 3.43 14.60
CA ALA A 23 5.19 4.31 14.69
C ALA A 23 5.46 5.60 15.51
N ALA A 24 6.29 5.51 16.55
CA ALA A 24 6.71 6.64 17.38
C ALA A 24 7.76 7.56 16.70
N ASN A 25 8.42 7.09 15.65
CA ASN A 25 9.53 7.79 14.99
C ASN A 25 9.11 8.55 13.72
N ARG A 26 7.82 8.71 13.49
CA ARG A 26 7.24 9.26 12.26
C ARG A 26 7.95 10.52 11.77
N GLU A 27 8.10 11.53 12.60
CA GLU A 27 8.68 12.82 12.21
C GLU A 27 10.14 12.69 11.78
N ALA A 28 10.92 11.89 12.50
CA ALA A 28 12.32 11.65 12.15
C ALA A 28 12.45 10.91 10.80
N ILE A 29 11.58 9.93 10.57
CA ILE A 29 11.56 9.17 9.30
C ILE A 29 11.14 10.09 8.15
N ARG A 30 10.12 10.94 8.33
CA ARG A 30 9.69 11.91 7.32
C ARG A 30 10.81 12.91 6.98
N ALA A 31 11.56 13.37 7.99
CA ALA A 31 12.72 14.24 7.76
C ALA A 31 13.82 13.54 6.95
N GLN A 32 14.13 12.26 7.25
CA GLN A 32 15.09 11.45 6.48
C GLN A 32 14.66 11.23 5.03
N LEU A 33 13.35 11.09 4.80
CA LEU A 33 12.78 10.96 3.44
C LEU A 33 12.73 12.30 2.70
N GLY A 34 13.05 13.41 3.36
CA GLY A 34 12.90 14.74 2.78
C GLY A 34 11.43 15.09 2.47
N ALA A 35 10.48 14.50 3.20
CA ALA A 35 9.06 14.66 2.91
C ALA A 35 8.58 16.11 3.07
N GLY A 36 9.09 16.84 4.07
CA GLY A 36 8.59 18.18 4.40
C GLY A 36 7.09 18.14 4.69
N ASP A 37 6.37 19.14 4.18
CA ASP A 37 4.91 19.23 4.31
C ASP A 37 4.14 18.41 3.27
N ARG A 38 4.83 17.66 2.40
CA ARG A 38 4.19 16.84 1.37
C ARG A 38 3.41 15.69 1.98
N THR A 39 2.28 15.36 1.36
CA THR A 39 1.58 14.10 1.65
C THR A 39 2.44 12.91 1.23
N VAL A 40 2.72 11.99 2.15
CA VAL A 40 3.47 10.76 1.87
C VAL A 40 2.48 9.65 1.52
N ILE A 41 2.55 9.17 0.29
CA ILE A 41 1.77 8.04 -0.22
C ILE A 41 2.69 6.83 -0.34
N LEU A 42 2.27 5.70 0.22
CA LEU A 42 2.95 4.42 0.10
C LEU A 42 2.07 3.45 -0.67
N SER A 43 2.55 2.90 -1.78
CA SER A 43 1.76 1.96 -2.58
C SER A 43 2.52 0.67 -2.90
N PHE A 44 1.83 -0.47 -2.85
CA PHE A 44 2.41 -1.77 -3.15
C PHE A 44 1.36 -2.85 -3.42
N GLY A 45 1.71 -3.82 -4.26
CA GLY A 45 0.85 -4.96 -4.61
C GLY A 45 1.23 -6.29 -3.94
N GLY A 46 2.16 -6.26 -2.95
CA GLY A 46 2.79 -7.45 -2.36
C GLY A 46 4.14 -7.76 -3.00
N SER A 47 4.86 -8.78 -2.48
CA SER A 47 6.25 -9.11 -2.88
C SER A 47 6.39 -9.48 -4.36
N LEU A 48 5.41 -10.17 -4.92
CA LEU A 48 5.40 -10.53 -6.34
C LEU A 48 4.91 -9.39 -7.23
N GLY A 49 4.22 -8.42 -6.65
CA GLY A 49 3.52 -7.35 -7.35
C GLY A 49 2.10 -7.73 -7.75
N ALA A 50 1.33 -6.75 -8.15
CA ALA A 50 -0.02 -6.92 -8.66
C ALA A 50 -0.19 -6.02 -9.89
N ARG A 51 -0.35 -6.64 -11.06
CA ARG A 51 -0.39 -5.94 -12.34
C ARG A 51 -1.36 -4.75 -12.31
N ARG A 52 -2.60 -5.00 -11.90
CA ARG A 52 -3.64 -3.98 -11.89
C ARG A 52 -3.37 -2.84 -10.90
N VAL A 53 -2.76 -3.14 -9.75
CA VAL A 53 -2.31 -2.11 -8.80
C VAL A 53 -1.22 -1.25 -9.43
N ASN A 54 -0.22 -1.86 -10.07
CA ASN A 54 0.84 -1.12 -10.77
C ASN A 54 0.30 -0.22 -11.89
N GLU A 55 -0.68 -0.69 -12.66
CA GLU A 55 -1.31 0.10 -13.73
C GLU A 55 -2.00 1.36 -13.18
N VAL A 56 -2.82 1.21 -12.14
CA VAL A 56 -3.55 2.33 -11.52
C VAL A 56 -2.62 3.28 -10.79
N VAL A 57 -1.61 2.75 -10.09
CA VAL A 57 -0.60 3.59 -9.43
C VAL A 57 0.22 4.37 -10.46
N ALA A 58 0.53 3.80 -11.63
CA ALA A 58 1.18 4.54 -12.69
C ALA A 58 0.32 5.70 -13.22
N ASP A 59 -1.01 5.50 -13.35
CA ASP A 59 -1.94 6.60 -13.68
C ASP A 59 -1.92 7.69 -12.61
N LEU A 60 -1.93 7.30 -11.34
CA LEU A 60 -1.88 8.24 -10.22
C LEU A 60 -0.56 9.02 -10.19
N CYS A 61 0.59 8.35 -10.32
CA CYS A 61 1.90 9.00 -10.34
C CYS A 61 2.04 9.99 -11.52
N ALA A 62 1.55 9.63 -12.71
CA ALA A 62 1.54 10.53 -13.84
C ALA A 62 0.70 11.78 -13.57
N TRP A 63 -0.51 11.60 -13.03
CA TRP A 63 -1.37 12.71 -12.64
C TRP A 63 -0.73 13.59 -11.55
N GLU A 64 -0.14 12.98 -10.51
CA GLU A 64 0.55 13.70 -9.44
C GLU A 64 1.67 14.59 -9.98
N GLN A 65 2.48 14.10 -10.91
CA GLN A 65 3.58 14.88 -11.51
C GLN A 65 3.07 15.95 -12.49
N HIS A 66 2.16 15.61 -13.39
CA HIS A 66 1.62 16.55 -14.35
C HIS A 66 0.86 17.72 -13.70
N GLU A 67 0.16 17.45 -12.60
CA GLU A 67 -0.57 18.47 -11.84
C GLU A 67 0.26 19.09 -10.69
N HIS A 68 1.56 18.78 -10.63
CA HIS A 68 2.48 19.30 -9.61
C HIS A 68 1.95 19.16 -8.17
N LYS A 69 1.37 18.00 -7.86
CA LYS A 69 0.81 17.74 -6.51
C LYS A 69 1.91 17.70 -5.46
N PRO A 70 1.67 18.30 -4.26
CA PRO A 70 2.64 18.31 -3.17
C PRO A 70 2.69 16.95 -2.45
N VAL A 71 3.09 15.90 -3.17
CA VAL A 71 3.18 14.53 -2.66
C VAL A 71 4.61 14.00 -2.72
N LEU A 72 4.91 13.05 -1.85
CA LEU A 72 6.03 12.13 -1.97
C LEU A 72 5.45 10.73 -2.09
N HIS A 73 5.48 10.15 -3.28
CA HIS A 73 4.95 8.82 -3.55
C HIS A 73 6.08 7.79 -3.51
N LEU A 74 5.91 6.76 -2.69
CA LEU A 74 6.82 5.62 -2.55
C LEU A 74 6.10 4.38 -3.08
N HIS A 75 6.57 3.82 -4.18
CA HIS A 75 5.93 2.68 -4.84
C HIS A 75 6.83 1.45 -4.89
N ALA A 76 6.28 0.28 -4.51
CA ALA A 76 6.91 -1.02 -4.73
C ALA A 76 6.16 -1.79 -5.82
N THR A 77 6.83 -2.01 -6.95
CA THR A 77 6.28 -2.71 -8.12
C THR A 77 6.07 -4.19 -7.87
N GLY A 78 6.86 -4.78 -6.96
CA GLY A 78 7.00 -6.23 -6.82
C GLY A 78 7.84 -6.85 -7.95
N GLN A 79 8.30 -8.07 -7.73
CA GLN A 79 9.25 -8.78 -8.60
C GLN A 79 8.79 -8.83 -10.08
N TYR A 80 7.53 -9.11 -10.34
CA TYR A 80 7.00 -9.23 -11.70
C TYR A 80 6.48 -7.91 -12.28
N GLY A 81 6.52 -6.83 -11.50
CA GLY A 81 5.98 -5.53 -11.88
C GLY A 81 6.98 -4.57 -12.49
N VAL A 82 8.29 -4.81 -12.34
CA VAL A 82 9.36 -3.86 -12.72
C VAL A 82 9.26 -3.44 -14.18
N GLN A 83 9.32 -4.40 -15.11
CA GLN A 83 9.30 -4.11 -16.55
C GLN A 83 7.99 -3.43 -16.99
N LEU A 84 6.86 -3.87 -16.43
CA LEU A 84 5.57 -3.25 -16.70
C LEU A 84 5.59 -1.78 -16.27
N PHE A 85 6.06 -1.50 -15.06
CA PHE A 85 6.05 -0.15 -14.52
C PHE A 85 6.98 0.80 -15.29
N GLU A 86 8.15 0.32 -15.71
CA GLU A 86 9.06 1.07 -16.59
C GLU A 86 8.43 1.40 -17.97
N GLN A 87 7.66 0.48 -18.54
CA GLN A 87 6.90 0.73 -19.76
C GLN A 87 5.82 1.80 -19.54
N LEU A 88 5.07 1.71 -18.43
CA LEU A 88 4.03 2.67 -18.08
C LEU A 88 4.60 4.07 -17.83
N GLN A 89 5.78 4.18 -17.19
CA GLN A 89 6.50 5.45 -17.03
C GLN A 89 6.75 6.15 -18.36
N LYS A 90 7.25 5.41 -19.33
CA LYS A 90 7.51 5.93 -20.69
C LYS A 90 6.21 6.30 -21.43
N GLN A 91 5.17 5.47 -21.33
CA GLN A 91 3.89 5.68 -22.00
C GLN A 91 3.11 6.87 -21.44
N LYS A 92 3.24 7.13 -20.15
CA LYS A 92 2.46 8.14 -19.42
C LYS A 92 3.26 9.40 -19.08
N ASP A 93 4.50 9.47 -19.56
CA ASP A 93 5.41 10.61 -19.41
C ASP A 93 5.60 11.05 -17.95
N PHE A 94 6.06 10.13 -17.11
CA PHE A 94 6.46 10.42 -15.73
C PHE A 94 7.72 9.63 -15.36
N ALA A 95 8.45 10.10 -14.36
CA ALA A 95 9.73 9.49 -13.97
C ALA A 95 9.99 9.56 -12.45
N PRO A 96 10.75 8.61 -11.89
CA PRO A 96 11.28 8.71 -10.54
C PRO A 96 12.10 9.99 -10.35
N GLY A 97 12.03 10.57 -9.15
CA GLY A 97 12.71 11.80 -8.80
C GLY A 97 12.36 12.21 -7.36
N GLU A 98 12.43 13.51 -7.06
CA GLU A 98 12.22 14.03 -5.70
C GLU A 98 10.79 13.78 -5.14
N SER A 99 9.79 13.63 -6.01
CA SER A 99 8.39 13.38 -5.63
C SER A 99 7.95 11.93 -5.78
N LEU A 100 8.74 11.09 -6.46
CA LEU A 100 8.41 9.69 -6.74
C LEU A 100 9.63 8.78 -6.57
N VAL A 101 9.54 7.84 -5.64
CA VAL A 101 10.53 6.79 -5.44
C VAL A 101 9.90 5.46 -5.84
N VAL A 102 10.49 4.79 -6.84
CA VAL A 102 10.05 3.48 -7.31
C VAL A 102 11.09 2.44 -6.96
N LYS A 103 10.67 1.33 -6.36
CA LYS A 103 11.51 0.18 -6.02
C LYS A 103 10.83 -1.11 -6.42
N GLU A 104 11.60 -2.14 -6.69
CA GLU A 104 11.07 -3.50 -6.83
C GLU A 104 10.48 -3.98 -5.50
N TYR A 105 11.25 -3.81 -4.42
CA TYR A 105 10.89 -4.24 -3.07
C TYR A 105 11.29 -3.21 -2.01
N ILE A 106 10.49 -3.10 -0.96
CA ILE A 106 10.73 -2.22 0.18
C ILE A 106 11.18 -3.07 1.37
N ASN A 107 12.46 -2.95 1.74
CA ASN A 107 13.03 -3.68 2.88
C ASN A 107 12.67 -3.06 4.23
N ASN A 108 12.51 -1.75 4.28
CA ASN A 108 12.20 -0.96 5.47
C ASN A 108 10.71 -0.58 5.56
N MET A 109 9.84 -1.54 5.28
CA MET A 109 8.38 -1.34 5.29
C MET A 109 7.84 -0.75 6.61
N PRO A 110 8.30 -1.15 7.82
CA PRO A 110 7.85 -0.55 9.07
C PRO A 110 8.06 0.97 9.14
N GLU A 111 9.20 1.45 8.65
CA GLU A 111 9.53 2.89 8.61
C GLU A 111 8.60 3.62 7.64
N LEU A 112 8.41 3.06 6.44
CA LEU A 112 7.57 3.71 5.43
C LEU A 112 6.09 3.69 5.81
N LEU A 113 5.60 2.63 6.45
CA LEU A 113 4.25 2.61 7.04
C LEU A 113 4.08 3.69 8.11
N ALA A 114 5.09 3.89 8.96
CA ALA A 114 5.07 4.94 9.98
C ALA A 114 5.04 6.35 9.35
N ALA A 115 5.81 6.59 8.29
CA ALA A 115 5.91 7.87 7.61
C ALA A 115 4.68 8.21 6.74
N ALA A 116 4.00 7.21 6.20
CA ALA A 116 2.89 7.38 5.27
C ALA A 116 1.70 8.14 5.88
N ASP A 117 1.03 8.95 5.07
CA ASP A 117 -0.28 9.55 5.34
C ASP A 117 -1.38 8.66 4.76
N LEU A 118 -1.12 8.06 3.61
CA LEU A 118 -2.04 7.18 2.90
C LEU A 118 -1.28 5.94 2.39
N VAL A 119 -1.89 4.78 2.55
CA VAL A 119 -1.37 3.52 1.99
C VAL A 119 -2.33 2.97 0.95
N ILE A 120 -1.81 2.60 -0.23
CA ILE A 120 -2.56 1.95 -1.29
C ILE A 120 -2.02 0.52 -1.45
N SER A 121 -2.83 -0.49 -1.15
CA SER A 121 -2.31 -1.87 -1.17
C SER A 121 -3.37 -2.94 -1.40
N ARG A 122 -2.91 -4.18 -1.60
CA ARG A 122 -3.75 -5.37 -1.45
C ARG A 122 -4.17 -5.56 0.00
N ALA A 123 -5.29 -6.24 0.21
CA ALA A 123 -5.87 -6.48 1.54
C ALA A 123 -5.44 -7.82 2.16
N GLY A 124 -4.14 -8.11 2.14
CA GLY A 124 -3.59 -9.27 2.84
C GLY A 124 -3.66 -9.11 4.35
N ALA A 125 -3.95 -10.19 5.09
CA ALA A 125 -4.20 -10.14 6.53
C ALA A 125 -3.06 -9.51 7.34
N LEU A 126 -1.79 -9.80 6.99
CA LEU A 126 -0.64 -9.19 7.66
C LEU A 126 -0.54 -7.69 7.37
N THR A 127 -0.79 -7.28 6.14
CA THR A 127 -0.78 -5.84 5.77
C THR A 127 -1.86 -5.09 6.56
N LEU A 128 -3.06 -5.63 6.68
CA LEU A 128 -4.14 -5.00 7.45
C LEU A 128 -3.79 -4.87 8.93
N ALA A 129 -3.24 -5.93 9.53
CA ALA A 129 -2.79 -5.88 10.92
C ALA A 129 -1.68 -4.84 11.15
N GLU A 130 -0.76 -4.67 10.21
CA GLU A 130 0.27 -3.63 10.27
C GLU A 130 -0.32 -2.22 10.10
N LEU A 131 -1.28 -2.03 9.19
CA LEU A 131 -1.99 -0.76 9.00
C LEU A 131 -2.76 -0.35 10.27
N GLU A 132 -3.48 -1.29 10.89
CA GLU A 132 -4.18 -1.10 12.16
C GLU A 132 -3.18 -0.70 13.27
N ALA A 133 -2.04 -1.39 13.35
CA ALA A 133 -1.02 -1.12 14.37
C ALA A 133 -0.41 0.29 14.26
N VAL A 134 -0.26 0.83 13.04
CA VAL A 134 0.27 2.18 12.83
C VAL A 134 -0.83 3.26 12.70
N GLY A 135 -2.10 2.87 12.65
CA GLY A 135 -3.22 3.79 12.51
C GLY A 135 -3.20 4.60 11.21
N ARG A 136 -2.94 3.95 10.06
CA ARG A 136 -2.85 4.64 8.76
C ARG A 136 -4.11 4.46 7.94
N ALA A 137 -4.56 5.56 7.33
CA ALA A 137 -5.62 5.52 6.34
C ALA A 137 -5.18 4.70 5.12
N ALA A 138 -6.09 3.92 4.55
CA ALA A 138 -5.77 3.06 3.42
C ALA A 138 -6.81 3.09 2.31
N VAL A 139 -6.34 2.95 1.07
CA VAL A 139 -7.13 2.49 -0.07
C VAL A 139 -6.75 1.03 -0.31
N LEU A 140 -7.70 0.14 -0.10
CA LEU A 140 -7.51 -1.30 -0.21
C LEU A 140 -8.09 -1.82 -1.51
N ILE A 141 -7.25 -2.53 -2.26
CA ILE A 141 -7.61 -3.16 -3.53
C ILE A 141 -7.53 -4.68 -3.33
N PRO A 142 -8.61 -5.34 -2.90
CA PRO A 142 -8.61 -6.78 -2.66
C PRO A 142 -8.23 -7.55 -3.93
N SER A 143 -7.43 -8.61 -3.78
CA SER A 143 -7.13 -9.51 -4.89
C SER A 143 -8.35 -10.37 -5.22
N PRO A 144 -8.80 -10.43 -6.48
CA PRO A 144 -9.88 -11.33 -6.87
C PRO A 144 -9.43 -12.79 -6.97
N ASN A 145 -8.11 -13.03 -6.98
CA ASN A 145 -7.51 -14.36 -7.23
C ASN A 145 -7.11 -15.09 -5.93
N VAL A 146 -7.90 -14.93 -4.88
CA VAL A 146 -7.66 -15.59 -3.58
C VAL A 146 -8.84 -16.47 -3.19
N ALA A 147 -8.56 -17.56 -2.46
CA ALA A 147 -9.59 -18.48 -2.00
C ALA A 147 -10.67 -17.73 -1.20
N GLU A 148 -11.94 -18.10 -1.43
CA GLU A 148 -13.10 -17.60 -0.67
C GLU A 148 -13.21 -16.07 -0.59
N ASN A 149 -12.56 -15.34 -1.52
CA ASN A 149 -12.55 -13.87 -1.55
C ASN A 149 -12.16 -13.22 -0.19
N HIS A 150 -11.30 -13.89 0.59
CA HIS A 150 -10.99 -13.49 1.96
C HIS A 150 -10.39 -12.08 2.05
N GLN A 151 -9.65 -11.61 1.04
CA GLN A 151 -9.13 -10.24 1.05
C GLN A 151 -10.24 -9.18 1.01
N TYR A 152 -11.29 -9.43 0.25
CA TYR A 152 -12.45 -8.53 0.21
C TYR A 152 -13.11 -8.42 1.57
N TYR A 153 -13.42 -9.55 2.20
CA TYR A 153 -14.07 -9.54 3.52
C TYR A 153 -13.20 -8.86 4.59
N ASN A 154 -11.91 -9.13 4.60
CA ASN A 154 -10.97 -8.48 5.51
C ASN A 154 -10.92 -6.95 5.30
N ALA A 155 -10.85 -6.50 4.03
CA ALA A 155 -10.86 -5.08 3.70
C ALA A 155 -12.15 -4.37 4.15
N MET A 156 -13.29 -5.05 3.98
CA MET A 156 -14.60 -4.50 4.37
C MET A 156 -14.74 -4.27 5.88
N GLU A 157 -14.01 -5.01 6.73
CA GLU A 157 -14.00 -4.73 8.17
C GLU A 157 -13.33 -3.38 8.47
N LEU A 158 -12.20 -3.06 7.81
CA LEU A 158 -11.56 -1.75 7.95
C LEU A 158 -12.43 -0.62 7.37
N GLN A 159 -13.12 -0.87 6.27
CA GLN A 159 -14.04 0.12 5.69
C GLN A 159 -15.21 0.41 6.62
N LYS A 160 -15.83 -0.60 7.24
CA LYS A 160 -16.89 -0.43 8.24
C LYS A 160 -16.41 0.37 9.46
N ALA A 161 -15.15 0.19 9.85
CA ALA A 161 -14.52 0.96 10.92
C ALA A 161 -14.11 2.39 10.51
N GLY A 162 -14.30 2.77 9.24
CA GLY A 162 -13.92 4.09 8.72
C GLY A 162 -12.41 4.28 8.55
N ALA A 163 -11.63 3.19 8.60
CA ALA A 163 -10.16 3.23 8.50
C ALA A 163 -9.64 3.06 7.06
N ALA A 164 -10.48 2.59 6.13
CA ALA A 164 -10.10 2.37 4.75
C ALA A 164 -11.25 2.65 3.77
N VAL A 165 -10.86 2.90 2.52
CA VAL A 165 -11.74 2.84 1.35
C VAL A 165 -11.40 1.57 0.58
N VAL A 166 -12.41 0.78 0.22
CA VAL A 166 -12.24 -0.45 -0.56
C VAL A 166 -12.65 -0.20 -2.00
N ILE A 167 -11.77 -0.50 -2.94
CA ILE A 167 -12.04 -0.44 -4.38
C ILE A 167 -11.76 -1.82 -4.97
N GLU A 168 -12.78 -2.47 -5.50
CA GLU A 168 -12.56 -3.76 -6.16
C GLU A 168 -11.80 -3.57 -7.46
N GLU A 169 -10.99 -4.56 -7.83
CA GLU A 169 -10.13 -4.49 -9.02
C GLU A 169 -10.91 -4.24 -10.31
N LYS A 170 -12.15 -4.75 -10.41
CA LYS A 170 -13.05 -4.53 -11.54
C LYS A 170 -13.51 -3.07 -11.68
N ASP A 171 -13.51 -2.31 -10.58
CA ASP A 171 -13.99 -0.91 -10.53
C ASP A 171 -12.84 0.10 -10.68
N LEU A 172 -11.60 -0.37 -10.83
CA LEU A 172 -10.45 0.49 -11.10
C LEU A 172 -10.50 1.01 -12.53
N THR A 173 -10.87 2.26 -12.69
CA THR A 173 -11.07 2.91 -14.00
C THR A 173 -9.95 3.87 -14.41
N GLY A 174 -8.86 3.95 -13.66
CA GLY A 174 -7.80 4.94 -13.85
C GLY A 174 -8.18 6.34 -13.33
N VAL A 175 -7.25 7.28 -13.42
CA VAL A 175 -7.52 8.68 -13.04
C VAL A 175 -8.24 9.34 -14.21
N HIS A 176 -9.52 9.61 -14.05
CA HIS A 176 -10.26 10.44 -14.99
C HIS A 176 -9.98 11.93 -14.70
N ARG A 177 -9.60 12.66 -15.75
CA ARG A 177 -9.45 14.12 -15.73
C ARG A 177 -10.80 14.81 -15.69
#